data_44553147f0c59dca944d96e1b0b40412
#
_entry.id   44553147f0c59dca944d96e1b0b40412
#
_cell.length_a   1.000
_cell.length_b   1.000
_cell.length_c   1.000
_cell.angle_alpha   90.00
_cell.angle_beta   90.00
_cell.angle_gamma   90.00
#
_symmetry.space_group_name_H-M   'P 1'
#
loop_
_entity.id
_entity.type
_entity.pdbx_description
1 polymer ?
#
loop_
_entity_poly.entity_id
_entity_poly.type
_entity_poly.pdbx_seq_one_letter_code
_entity_poly.pdbx_strand_id
1 'polypeptide(L)'
;MKQRQQKKLSRRLFGAIVVGDIGVAKAVLRAGADPRRVDSEGTTPLYAASVNGEAAIVRLLLSAGALPDAESSGIGAEGLPLCAAACWGHTDTVRELLAHGADPNAREDHGTGRTPLEWANHGPHPETIALLTEA
;
A
#
# COMPACT_ATOMS: atom_id res chain seq x y z
N MET A 1 -15.81 8.71 16.28
CA MET A 1 -15.06 7.72 17.09
C MET A 1 -13.93 8.40 17.82
N LYS A 2 -13.70 8.01 19.07
CA LYS A 2 -12.68 8.64 19.90
C LYS A 2 -11.26 8.28 19.44
N GLN A 3 -10.32 9.21 19.63
CA GLN A 3 -8.91 9.10 19.25
C GLN A 3 -8.26 7.81 19.81
N ARG A 4 -8.55 7.50 21.07
CA ARG A 4 -8.02 6.29 21.73
C ARG A 4 -8.46 5.01 21.02
N GLN A 5 -9.73 4.96 20.61
CA GLN A 5 -10.29 3.81 19.92
C GLN A 5 -9.68 3.67 18.52
N GLN A 6 -9.51 4.78 17.80
CA GLN A 6 -8.84 4.77 16.49
C GLN A 6 -7.40 4.31 16.60
N LYS A 7 -6.68 4.74 17.63
CA LYS A 7 -5.30 4.32 17.86
C LYS A 7 -5.22 2.81 18.10
N LYS A 8 -6.16 2.25 18.86
CA LYS A 8 -6.22 0.82 19.14
C LYS A 8 -6.54 0.02 17.87
N LEU A 9 -7.52 0.48 17.09
CA LEU A 9 -7.90 -0.17 15.83
C LEU A 9 -6.77 -0.10 14.81
N SER A 10 -6.09 1.05 14.71
CA SER A 10 -4.96 1.22 13.81
C SER A 10 -3.83 0.24 14.13
N ARG A 11 -3.53 0.07 15.41
CA ARG A 11 -2.49 -0.87 15.85
C ARG A 11 -2.84 -2.30 15.45
N ARG A 12 -4.10 -2.69 15.62
CA ARG A 12 -4.57 -4.01 15.20
C ARG A 12 -4.53 -4.19 13.68
N LEU A 13 -4.85 -3.13 12.95
CA LEU A 13 -4.79 -3.16 11.48
C LEU A 13 -3.36 -3.39 11.00
N PHE A 14 -2.39 -2.65 11.52
CA PHE A 14 -0.99 -2.85 11.15
C PHE A 14 -0.49 -4.25 11.54
N GLY A 15 -0.91 -4.75 12.70
CA GLY A 15 -0.59 -6.12 13.10
C GLY A 15 -1.12 -7.16 12.12
N ALA A 16 -2.35 -6.99 11.65
CA ALA A 16 -2.95 -7.88 10.65
C ALA A 16 -2.19 -7.83 9.33
N ILE A 17 -1.71 -6.65 8.93
CA ILE A 17 -0.93 -6.47 7.70
C ILE A 17 0.40 -7.22 7.80
N VAL A 18 1.08 -7.10 8.93
CA VAL A 18 2.40 -7.75 9.12
C VAL A 18 2.31 -9.26 9.01
N VAL A 19 1.26 -9.87 9.55
CA VAL A 19 1.10 -11.34 9.53
C VAL A 19 0.24 -11.84 8.36
N GLY A 20 -0.34 -10.93 7.58
CA GLY A 20 -1.19 -11.30 6.46
C GLY A 20 -2.55 -11.85 6.86
N ASP A 21 -3.09 -11.42 7.99
CA ASP A 21 -4.38 -11.90 8.49
C ASP A 21 -5.53 -11.10 7.90
N ILE A 22 -6.09 -11.59 6.81
CA ILE A 22 -7.20 -10.95 6.09
C ILE A 22 -8.44 -10.85 6.99
N GLY A 23 -8.71 -11.88 7.78
CA GLY A 23 -9.88 -11.91 8.67
C GLY A 23 -9.85 -10.79 9.70
N VAL A 24 -8.71 -10.61 10.35
CA VAL A 24 -8.54 -9.54 11.34
C VAL A 24 -8.59 -8.17 10.66
N ALA A 25 -7.92 -8.00 9.52
CA ALA A 25 -7.94 -6.74 8.77
C ALA A 25 -9.39 -6.36 8.43
N LYS A 26 -10.16 -7.30 7.93
CA LYS A 26 -11.57 -7.09 7.58
C LYS A 26 -12.40 -6.70 8.79
N ALA A 27 -12.23 -7.42 9.91
CA ALA A 27 -12.98 -7.15 11.15
C ALA A 27 -12.65 -5.76 11.70
N VAL A 28 -11.38 -5.37 11.70
CA VAL A 28 -10.93 -4.08 12.22
C VAL A 28 -11.46 -2.92 11.35
N LEU A 29 -11.44 -3.08 10.03
CA LEU A 29 -12.00 -2.08 9.12
C LEU A 29 -13.52 -1.95 9.30
N ARG A 30 -14.22 -3.07 9.49
CA ARG A 30 -15.66 -3.04 9.78
C ARG A 30 -15.97 -2.37 11.11
N ALA A 31 -15.07 -2.48 12.08
CA ALA A 31 -15.22 -1.83 13.38
C ALA A 31 -14.94 -0.32 13.30
N GLY A 32 -14.55 0.19 12.14
CA GLY A 32 -14.38 1.62 11.91
C GLY A 32 -12.94 2.11 11.93
N ALA A 33 -11.96 1.23 11.78
CA ALA A 33 -10.56 1.67 11.65
C ALA A 33 -10.42 2.58 10.44
N ASP A 34 -9.66 3.66 10.61
CA ASP A 34 -9.36 4.59 9.51
C ASP A 34 -8.27 3.97 8.63
N PRO A 35 -8.56 3.62 7.37
CA PRO A 35 -7.57 3.01 6.49
C PRO A 35 -6.45 3.96 6.08
N ARG A 36 -6.61 5.26 6.35
CA ARG A 36 -5.60 6.29 6.00
C ARG A 36 -4.69 6.66 7.15
N ARG A 37 -4.99 6.18 8.36
CA ARG A 37 -4.24 6.59 9.54
C ARG A 37 -2.83 5.99 9.53
N VAL A 38 -1.82 6.87 9.51
CA VAL A 38 -0.41 6.46 9.59
C VAL A 38 -0.06 5.96 10.99
N ASP A 39 0.99 5.15 11.08
CA ASP A 39 1.53 4.73 12.36
C ASP A 39 2.42 5.83 12.97
N SER A 40 3.09 5.51 14.08
CA SER A 40 3.95 6.50 14.78
C SER A 40 5.14 6.98 13.94
N GLU A 41 5.49 6.25 12.90
CA GLU A 41 6.61 6.59 12.02
C GLU A 41 6.17 7.27 10.72
N GLY A 42 4.88 7.39 10.49
CA GLY A 42 4.34 7.99 9.28
C GLY A 42 4.06 7.00 8.15
N THR A 43 4.11 5.69 8.43
CA THR A 43 3.81 4.66 7.43
C THR A 43 2.30 4.54 7.25
N THR A 44 1.84 4.54 6.00
CA THR A 44 0.43 4.29 5.69
C THR A 44 0.14 2.79 5.71
N PRO A 45 -1.08 2.38 6.08
CA PRO A 45 -1.46 0.96 5.98
C PRO A 45 -1.31 0.40 4.57
N LEU A 46 -1.66 1.20 3.56
CA LEU A 46 -1.58 0.76 2.17
C LEU A 46 -0.14 0.52 1.72
N TYR A 47 0.80 1.38 2.13
CA TYR A 47 2.21 1.17 1.83
C TYR A 47 2.73 -0.13 2.48
N ALA A 48 2.42 -0.32 3.75
CA ALA A 48 2.84 -1.53 4.48
C ALA A 48 2.32 -2.81 3.81
N ALA A 49 1.05 -2.82 3.43
CA ALA A 49 0.45 -3.97 2.74
C ALA A 49 1.07 -4.18 1.36
N SER A 50 1.41 -3.09 0.66
CA SER A 50 2.00 -3.16 -0.69
C SER A 50 3.43 -3.70 -0.66
N VAL A 51 4.23 -3.28 0.31
CA VAL A 51 5.59 -3.81 0.49
C VAL A 51 5.56 -5.31 0.76
N ASN A 52 4.59 -5.77 1.53
CA ASN A 52 4.47 -7.17 1.91
C ASN A 52 3.77 -8.02 0.83
N GLY A 53 3.29 -7.41 -0.23
CA GLY A 53 2.61 -8.14 -1.30
C GLY A 53 1.27 -8.72 -0.90
N GLU A 54 0.60 -8.14 0.09
CA GLU A 54 -0.68 -8.60 0.62
C GLU A 54 -1.83 -8.06 -0.25
N ALA A 55 -1.97 -8.60 -1.46
CA ALA A 55 -2.92 -8.10 -2.46
C ALA A 55 -4.37 -8.06 -1.95
N ALA A 56 -4.79 -9.06 -1.18
CA ALA A 56 -6.16 -9.10 -0.63
C ALA A 56 -6.38 -8.00 0.40
N ILE A 57 -5.39 -7.71 1.24
CA ILE A 57 -5.47 -6.63 2.22
C ILE A 57 -5.40 -5.28 1.52
N VAL A 58 -4.58 -5.15 0.49
CA VAL A 58 -4.53 -3.96 -0.36
C VAL A 58 -5.93 -3.66 -0.91
N ARG A 59 -6.61 -4.67 -1.45
CA ARG A 59 -7.97 -4.53 -1.95
C ARG A 59 -8.93 -4.06 -0.86
N LEU A 60 -8.85 -4.63 0.33
CA LEU A 60 -9.69 -4.22 1.47
C LEU A 60 -9.47 -2.76 1.84
N LEU A 61 -8.21 -2.34 1.92
CA LEU A 61 -7.85 -0.97 2.26
C LEU A 61 -8.37 0.02 1.23
N LEU A 62 -8.17 -0.28 -0.06
CA LEU A 62 -8.64 0.58 -1.15
C LEU A 62 -10.16 0.66 -1.16
N SER A 63 -10.85 -0.45 -0.95
CA SER A 63 -12.31 -0.49 -0.88
C SER A 63 -12.84 0.29 0.33
N ALA A 64 -12.05 0.39 1.40
CA ALA A 64 -12.43 1.14 2.60
C ALA A 64 -12.09 2.63 2.51
N GLY A 65 -11.44 3.08 1.44
CA GLY A 65 -11.15 4.48 1.21
C GLY A 65 -9.70 4.90 1.29
N ALA A 66 -8.76 3.95 1.37
CA ALA A 66 -7.34 4.29 1.29
C ALA A 66 -7.03 4.95 -0.06
N LEU A 67 -6.17 5.95 -0.04
CA LEU A 67 -5.80 6.68 -1.26
C LEU A 67 -4.65 5.97 -1.95
N PRO A 68 -4.82 5.53 -3.22
CA PRO A 68 -3.81 4.70 -3.88
C PRO A 68 -2.47 5.40 -4.10
N ASP A 69 -2.48 6.73 -4.23
CA ASP A 69 -1.27 7.51 -4.51
C ASP A 69 -0.78 8.31 -3.30
N ALA A 70 -1.26 8.02 -2.09
CA ALA A 70 -0.77 8.69 -0.89
C ALA A 70 0.64 8.22 -0.54
N GLU A 71 1.58 9.15 -0.45
CA GLU A 71 2.96 8.81 -0.09
C GLU A 71 3.09 8.47 1.39
N SER A 72 3.83 7.40 1.67
CA SER A 72 4.23 7.04 3.01
C SER A 72 5.51 7.81 3.37
N SER A 73 5.60 8.27 4.61
CA SER A 73 6.77 9.02 5.09
C SER A 73 7.47 8.36 6.27
N GLY A 74 7.17 7.09 6.53
CA GLY A 74 7.84 6.32 7.58
C GLY A 74 9.31 6.07 7.24
N ILE A 75 10.17 6.05 8.25
CA ILE A 75 11.60 5.78 8.07
C ILE A 75 11.76 4.37 7.51
N GLY A 76 12.41 4.26 6.34
CA GLY A 76 12.57 2.98 5.65
C GLY A 76 11.29 2.47 5.00
N ALA A 77 10.23 3.26 5.03
CA ALA A 77 8.93 2.94 4.45
C ALA A 77 8.38 4.17 3.73
N GLU A 78 9.24 4.85 2.98
CA GLU A 78 8.91 6.08 2.26
C GLU A 78 8.55 5.76 0.81
N GLY A 79 7.57 6.49 0.29
CA GLY A 79 7.24 6.45 -1.12
C GLY A 79 5.80 6.04 -1.39
N LEU A 80 5.56 5.69 -2.65
CA LEU A 80 4.24 5.32 -3.15
C LEU A 80 3.99 3.82 -3.03
N PRO A 81 2.76 3.41 -2.70
CA PRO A 81 2.41 1.98 -2.65
C PRO A 81 2.75 1.24 -3.95
N LEU A 82 2.47 1.85 -5.10
CA LEU A 82 2.73 1.21 -6.40
C LEU A 82 4.23 1.01 -6.63
N CYS A 83 5.06 1.96 -6.21
CA CYS A 83 6.50 1.84 -6.30
C CYS A 83 7.03 0.71 -5.41
N ALA A 84 6.51 0.59 -4.20
CA ALA A 84 6.89 -0.47 -3.27
C ALA A 84 6.55 -1.86 -3.85
N ALA A 85 5.33 -2.01 -4.34
CA ALA A 85 4.88 -3.27 -4.94
C ALA A 85 5.70 -3.62 -6.18
N ALA A 86 6.00 -2.63 -7.01
CA ALA A 86 6.79 -2.82 -8.24
C ALA A 86 8.23 -3.21 -7.93
N CYS A 87 8.84 -2.58 -6.95
CA CYS A 87 10.23 -2.85 -6.55
C CYS A 87 10.43 -4.32 -6.16
N TRP A 88 9.46 -4.90 -5.48
CA TRP A 88 9.52 -6.28 -5.01
C TRP A 88 8.87 -7.28 -5.97
N GLY A 89 8.32 -6.81 -7.09
CA GLY A 89 7.70 -7.68 -8.08
C GLY A 89 6.38 -8.31 -7.63
N HIS A 90 5.63 -7.62 -6.76
CA HIS A 90 4.33 -8.07 -6.29
C HIS A 90 3.25 -7.77 -7.33
N THR A 91 3.19 -8.59 -8.38
CA THR A 91 2.35 -8.34 -9.56
C THR A 91 0.87 -8.23 -9.23
N ASP A 92 0.35 -9.11 -8.36
CA ASP A 92 -1.07 -9.07 -7.99
C ASP A 92 -1.42 -7.78 -7.22
N THR A 93 -0.50 -7.30 -6.38
CA THR A 93 -0.67 -6.04 -5.67
C THR A 93 -0.66 -4.87 -6.64
N VAL A 94 0.23 -4.88 -7.62
CA VAL A 94 0.26 -3.88 -8.69
C VAL A 94 -1.08 -3.83 -9.42
N ARG A 95 -1.65 -5.00 -9.75
CA ARG A 95 -2.96 -5.06 -10.40
C ARG A 95 -4.06 -4.41 -9.56
N GLU A 96 -4.08 -4.72 -8.27
CA GLU A 96 -5.09 -4.14 -7.37
C GLU A 96 -4.96 -2.63 -7.26
N LEU A 97 -3.73 -2.13 -7.14
CA LEU A 97 -3.49 -0.69 -7.07
C LEU A 97 -3.93 0.01 -8.35
N LEU A 98 -3.56 -0.52 -9.51
CA LEU A 98 -3.97 0.05 -10.80
C LEU A 98 -5.49 -0.01 -10.99
N ALA A 99 -6.12 -1.11 -10.58
CA ALA A 99 -7.57 -1.26 -10.69
C ALA A 99 -8.34 -0.23 -9.86
N HIS A 100 -7.72 0.29 -8.79
CA HIS A 100 -8.34 1.30 -7.92
C HIS A 100 -7.80 2.71 -8.19
N GLY A 101 -7.20 2.94 -9.34
CA GLY A 101 -6.85 4.27 -9.80
C GLY A 101 -5.47 4.78 -9.46
N ALA A 102 -4.54 3.91 -9.03
CA ALA A 102 -3.15 4.33 -8.84
C ALA A 102 -2.58 4.83 -10.18
N ASP A 103 -1.84 5.94 -10.12
CA ASP A 103 -1.21 6.53 -11.31
C ASP A 103 0.06 5.74 -11.64
N PRO A 104 0.09 5.04 -12.80
CA PRO A 104 1.25 4.23 -13.17
C PRO A 104 2.50 5.06 -13.48
N ASN A 105 2.34 6.36 -13.68
CA ASN A 105 3.43 7.27 -14.01
C ASN A 105 3.82 8.19 -12.85
N ALA A 106 3.25 7.98 -11.66
CA ALA A 106 3.56 8.80 -10.50
C ALA A 106 5.01 8.62 -10.08
N ARG A 107 5.65 9.70 -9.67
CA ARG A 107 7.02 9.70 -9.15
C ARG A 107 7.01 9.91 -7.65
N GLU A 108 7.87 9.21 -6.95
CA GLU A 108 8.06 9.39 -5.52
C GLU A 108 8.65 10.76 -5.19
N ASP A 109 8.78 11.05 -3.90
CA ASP A 109 9.35 12.31 -3.42
C ASP A 109 8.69 13.53 -4.05
N HIS A 110 7.36 13.54 -4.03
CA HIS A 110 6.54 14.65 -4.54
C HIS A 110 6.86 14.98 -6.01
N GLY A 111 7.12 13.95 -6.83
CA GLY A 111 7.34 14.10 -8.25
C GLY A 111 8.79 14.17 -8.68
N THR A 112 9.74 14.05 -7.76
CA THR A 112 11.18 14.14 -8.06
C THR A 112 11.91 12.80 -8.09
N GLY A 113 11.26 11.75 -7.59
CA GLY A 113 11.84 10.42 -7.48
C GLY A 113 11.56 9.52 -8.67
N ARG A 114 11.59 8.21 -8.42
CA ARG A 114 11.40 7.20 -9.46
C ARG A 114 9.94 6.84 -9.66
N THR A 115 9.64 6.38 -10.89
CA THR A 115 8.34 5.81 -11.24
C THR A 115 8.28 4.33 -10.83
N PRO A 116 7.06 3.76 -10.75
CA PRO A 116 6.92 2.31 -10.52
C PRO A 116 7.69 1.47 -11.52
N LEU A 117 7.67 1.84 -12.81
CA LEU A 117 8.38 1.09 -13.85
C LEU A 117 9.90 1.12 -13.63
N GLU A 118 10.44 2.28 -13.25
CA GLU A 118 11.85 2.39 -12.94
C GLU A 118 12.25 1.48 -11.77
N TRP A 119 11.39 1.39 -10.74
CA TRP A 119 11.62 0.47 -9.64
C TRP A 119 11.55 -0.99 -10.07
N ALA A 120 10.56 -1.35 -10.89
CA ALA A 120 10.41 -2.72 -11.37
C ALA A 120 11.62 -3.17 -12.21
N ASN A 121 12.24 -2.24 -12.93
CA ASN A 121 13.41 -2.53 -13.76
C ASN A 121 14.68 -2.84 -12.95
N HIS A 122 14.69 -2.60 -11.64
CA HIS A 122 15.82 -2.93 -10.79
C HIS A 122 15.92 -4.41 -10.45
N GLY A 123 14.91 -5.19 -10.77
CA GLY A 123 14.89 -6.61 -10.47
C GLY A 123 14.32 -7.44 -11.61
N PRO A 124 14.38 -8.78 -11.48
CA PRO A 124 13.85 -9.68 -12.49
C PRO A 124 12.33 -9.83 -12.35
N HIS A 125 11.59 -8.79 -12.70
CA HIS A 125 10.14 -8.74 -12.55
C HIS A 125 9.42 -8.56 -13.89
N PRO A 126 9.54 -9.54 -14.84
CA PRO A 126 9.01 -9.36 -16.20
C PRO A 126 7.50 -9.15 -16.25
N GLU A 127 6.72 -9.84 -15.41
CA GLU A 127 5.27 -9.68 -15.39
C GLU A 127 4.86 -8.30 -14.88
N THR A 128 5.53 -7.83 -13.84
CA THR A 128 5.30 -6.49 -13.28
C THR A 128 5.66 -5.41 -14.30
N ILE A 129 6.79 -5.56 -14.97
CA ILE A 129 7.24 -4.63 -16.01
C ILE A 129 6.22 -4.57 -17.15
N ALA A 130 5.76 -5.72 -17.63
CA ALA A 130 4.77 -5.77 -18.70
C ALA A 130 3.46 -5.09 -18.29
N LEU A 131 3.00 -5.34 -17.09
CA LEU A 131 1.77 -4.75 -16.56
C LEU A 131 1.86 -3.22 -16.48
N LEU A 132 2.97 -2.71 -15.96
CA LEU A 132 3.19 -1.26 -15.85
C LEU A 132 3.39 -0.59 -17.21
N THR A 133 4.00 -1.29 -18.16
CA THR A 133 4.22 -0.78 -19.51
C THR A 133 2.90 -0.62 -20.26
N GLU A 134 1.94 -1.51 -20.01
CA GLU A 134 0.63 -1.49 -20.65
C GLU A 134 -0.35 -0.52 -19.99
N ALA A 135 -0.04 -0.06 -18.79
CA ALA A 135 -0.93 0.79 -18.01
C ALA A 135 -1.00 2.23 -18.55
#